data_1473889fa159e89d97960d792d6b049d
#
_entry.id   1473889fa159e89d97960d792d6b049d
#
_cell.length_a   1.000
_cell.length_b   1.000
_cell.length_c   1.000
_cell.angle_alpha   90.00
_cell.angle_beta   90.00
_cell.angle_gamma   90.00
#
_symmetry.space_group_name_H-M   'P 1'
#
loop_
_entity.id
_entity.type
_entity.pdbx_description
1 polymer ?
#
loop_
_entity_poly.entity_id
_entity_poly.type
_entity_poly.pdbx_seq_one_letter_code
_entity_poly.pdbx_strand_id
1 'polypeptide(L)'
;IITCFYNDEYTDDELYDLGDQARKIFDDELLENNPRDEYFKNLKEDISEYHDKNKTIASSAVDSSNDVEYKEVDGDDCAYVKASYFIKEGSAYSRTYQMYVLRKDADGNWKILVFYQVNGDSSDDE
;
A
#
# COMPACT_ATOMS: atom_id res chain seq x y z
N ILE A 1 3.17 8.22 -0.79
CA ILE A 1 4.52 8.01 -0.30
C ILE A 1 5.05 6.66 -0.74
N ILE A 2 4.31 5.59 -0.52
CA ILE A 2 4.75 4.25 -0.90
C ILE A 2 5.00 4.14 -2.40
N THR A 3 4.19 4.80 -3.20
CA THR A 3 4.32 4.71 -4.65
C THR A 3 5.65 5.26 -5.16
N CYS A 4 6.26 6.17 -4.43
CA CYS A 4 7.54 6.73 -4.88
C CYS A 4 8.68 5.74 -4.73
N PHE A 5 8.53 4.74 -3.87
CA PHE A 5 9.60 3.79 -3.63
C PHE A 5 9.96 3.00 -4.89
N TYR A 6 8.98 2.69 -5.71
CA TYR A 6 9.21 1.82 -6.85
C TYR A 6 9.85 2.52 -8.04
N ASN A 7 9.85 3.85 -8.04
CA ASN A 7 10.36 4.60 -9.18
C ASN A 7 11.85 4.89 -9.11
N ASP A 8 12.46 4.77 -7.93
CA ASP A 8 13.85 5.14 -7.72
C ASP A 8 14.69 3.95 -7.31
N GLU A 9 15.99 4.11 -7.36
CA GLU A 9 16.93 3.10 -6.88
C GLU A 9 17.47 3.54 -5.53
N TYR A 10 17.69 2.57 -4.66
CA TYR A 10 18.11 2.84 -3.29
C TYR A 10 19.24 1.91 -2.88
N THR A 11 20.11 2.40 -2.00
CA THR A 11 21.06 1.53 -1.31
C THR A 11 20.29 0.70 -0.29
N ASP A 12 20.91 -0.36 0.22
CA ASP A 12 20.27 -1.20 1.22
C ASP A 12 19.90 -0.41 2.47
N ASP A 13 20.79 0.48 2.93
CA ASP A 13 20.52 1.29 4.11
C ASP A 13 19.33 2.22 3.88
N GLU A 14 19.28 2.84 2.71
CA GLU A 14 18.15 3.71 2.37
C GLU A 14 16.85 2.94 2.32
N LEU A 15 16.91 1.74 1.79
CA LEU A 15 15.72 0.90 1.66
C LEU A 15 15.21 0.44 3.03
N TYR A 16 16.11 0.12 3.96
CA TYR A 16 15.71 -0.20 5.32
C TYR A 16 15.03 1.00 5.99
N ASP A 17 15.56 2.19 5.78
CA ASP A 17 14.96 3.40 6.34
C ASP A 17 13.56 3.64 5.79
N LEU A 18 13.37 3.46 4.49
CA LEU A 18 12.07 3.63 3.88
C LEU A 18 11.08 2.58 4.38
N GLY A 19 11.54 1.36 4.51
CA GLY A 19 10.71 0.29 5.07
C GLY A 19 10.31 0.57 6.51
N ASP A 20 11.24 1.09 7.30
CA ASP A 20 10.95 1.45 8.68
C ASP A 20 9.90 2.56 8.75
N GLN A 21 9.99 3.54 7.86
CA GLN A 21 9.00 4.61 7.81
C GLN A 21 7.62 4.09 7.44
N ALA A 22 7.56 3.20 6.47
CA ALA A 22 6.28 2.61 6.08
C ALA A 22 5.69 1.77 7.21
N ARG A 23 6.53 1.03 7.92
CA ARG A 23 6.05 0.17 9.00
C ARG A 23 5.52 0.95 10.20
N LYS A 24 5.84 2.22 10.31
CA LYS A 24 5.32 3.04 11.43
C LYS A 24 3.80 3.22 11.36
N ILE A 25 3.22 3.09 10.18
CA ILE A 25 1.77 3.21 10.03
C ILE A 25 1.07 1.86 9.96
N PHE A 26 1.80 0.77 10.19
CA PHE A 26 1.23 -0.56 10.20
C PHE A 26 0.68 -0.90 11.59
N ASP A 27 -0.46 -1.57 11.60
CA ASP A 27 -1.01 -2.15 12.82
C ASP A 27 -0.08 -3.25 13.33
N ASP A 28 -0.11 -3.51 14.63
CA ASP A 28 0.76 -4.50 15.24
C ASP A 28 0.63 -5.88 14.58
N GLU A 29 -0.58 -6.24 14.17
CA GLU A 29 -0.79 -7.52 13.51
C GLU A 29 -0.08 -7.58 12.17
N LEU A 30 -0.11 -6.49 11.40
CA LEU A 30 0.60 -6.43 10.13
C LEU A 30 2.11 -6.44 10.34
N LEU A 31 2.59 -5.79 11.39
CA LEU A 31 4.01 -5.82 11.73
C LEU A 31 4.47 -7.23 12.06
N GLU A 32 3.66 -8.01 12.78
CA GLU A 32 4.02 -9.38 13.09
C GLU A 32 4.14 -10.24 11.83
N ASN A 33 3.27 -10.00 10.87
CA ASN A 33 3.26 -10.76 9.62
C ASN A 33 4.32 -10.27 8.63
N ASN A 34 4.95 -9.14 8.91
CA ASN A 34 5.96 -8.55 8.04
C ASN A 34 7.18 -8.11 8.86
N PRO A 35 7.96 -9.05 9.39
CA PRO A 35 9.17 -8.70 10.13
C PRO A 35 10.09 -7.83 9.31
N ARG A 36 10.86 -7.00 9.96
CA ARG A 36 11.66 -5.96 9.31
C ARG A 36 12.52 -6.50 8.16
N ASP A 37 13.25 -7.57 8.38
CA ASP A 37 14.15 -8.10 7.37
C ASP A 37 13.39 -8.72 6.20
N GLU A 38 12.27 -9.37 6.49
CA GLU A 38 11.43 -9.96 5.46
C GLU A 38 10.75 -8.87 4.63
N TYR A 39 10.28 -7.82 5.28
CA TYR A 39 9.67 -6.69 4.59
C TYR A 39 10.70 -6.01 3.68
N PHE A 40 11.91 -5.81 4.16
CA PHE A 40 13.01 -5.26 3.36
C PHE A 40 13.25 -6.12 2.12
N LYS A 41 13.33 -7.43 2.29
CA LYS A 41 13.59 -8.35 1.20
C LYS A 41 12.49 -8.27 0.15
N ASN A 42 11.24 -8.28 0.58
CA ASN A 42 10.09 -8.20 -0.33
C ASN A 42 10.06 -6.88 -1.06
N LEU A 43 10.34 -5.79 -0.37
CA LEU A 43 10.37 -4.46 -0.97
C LEU A 43 11.48 -4.38 -2.02
N LYS A 44 12.64 -4.92 -1.72
CA LYS A 44 13.77 -4.94 -2.65
C LYS A 44 13.44 -5.75 -3.90
N GLU A 45 12.80 -6.88 -3.74
CA GLU A 45 12.40 -7.72 -4.87
C GLU A 45 11.37 -7.01 -5.75
N ASP A 46 10.40 -6.35 -5.15
CA ASP A 46 9.36 -5.64 -5.89
C ASP A 46 9.95 -4.49 -6.69
N ILE A 47 10.85 -3.73 -6.09
CA ILE A 47 11.49 -2.60 -6.79
C ILE A 47 12.33 -3.12 -7.95
N SER A 48 13.08 -4.20 -7.74
CA SER A 48 13.87 -4.83 -8.79
C SER A 48 12.99 -5.29 -9.95
N GLU A 49 11.86 -5.90 -9.64
CA GLU A 49 10.95 -6.37 -10.68
C GLU A 49 10.39 -5.20 -11.49
N TYR A 50 10.04 -4.10 -10.82
CA TYR A 50 9.54 -2.91 -11.52
C TYR A 50 10.60 -2.36 -12.47
N HIS A 51 11.86 -2.30 -12.04
CA HIS A 51 12.93 -1.80 -12.89
C HIS A 51 13.21 -2.74 -14.06
N ASP A 52 13.21 -4.04 -13.79
CA ASP A 52 13.46 -5.03 -14.83
C ASP A 52 12.39 -5.00 -15.92
N LYS A 53 11.16 -4.72 -15.54
CA LYS A 53 10.04 -4.65 -16.48
C LYS A 53 9.80 -3.25 -17.01
N ASN A 54 10.65 -2.31 -16.63
CA ASN A 54 10.51 -0.90 -17.02
C ASN A 54 9.14 -0.35 -16.62
N LYS A 55 8.72 -0.68 -15.40
CA LYS A 55 7.48 -0.19 -14.84
C LYS A 55 7.74 0.99 -13.91
N THR A 56 6.86 1.97 -13.97
CA THR A 56 6.88 3.07 -13.00
C THR A 56 5.46 3.36 -12.56
N ILE A 57 5.32 3.98 -11.42
CA ILE A 57 4.02 4.43 -10.95
C ILE A 57 3.88 5.88 -11.34
N ALA A 58 2.96 6.15 -12.26
CA ALA A 58 2.81 7.48 -12.84
C ALA A 58 2.02 8.42 -11.95
N SER A 59 1.01 7.91 -11.26
CA SER A 59 0.22 8.73 -10.35
C SER A 59 -0.58 7.83 -9.41
N SER A 60 -1.02 8.40 -8.30
CA SER A 60 -1.85 7.67 -7.35
C SER A 60 -2.92 8.60 -6.80
N ALA A 61 -4.01 8.02 -6.34
CA ALA A 61 -5.11 8.78 -5.77
C ALA A 61 -5.91 7.93 -4.79
N VAL A 62 -6.48 8.59 -3.80
CA VAL A 62 -7.46 7.99 -2.91
C VAL A 62 -8.77 8.71 -3.16
N ASP A 63 -9.81 7.95 -3.47
CA ASP A 63 -11.11 8.54 -3.69
C ASP A 63 -11.80 8.66 -2.35
N SER A 64 -11.55 9.78 -1.70
CA SER A 64 -11.80 9.88 -0.29
C SER A 64 -13.23 10.02 0.10
N SER A 65 -14.06 10.62 -0.69
CA SER A 65 -15.38 10.96 -0.20
C SER A 65 -16.38 9.83 -0.30
N ASN A 66 -16.26 9.01 -1.31
CA ASN A 66 -17.22 7.94 -1.54
C ASN A 66 -16.67 6.57 -1.27
N ASP A 67 -15.36 6.44 -1.21
CA ASP A 67 -14.74 5.13 -1.12
C ASP A 67 -14.22 4.79 0.26
N VAL A 68 -14.45 5.61 1.25
CA VAL A 68 -14.07 5.29 2.63
C VAL A 68 -15.30 4.79 3.36
N GLU A 69 -15.21 3.57 3.85
CA GLU A 69 -16.31 2.97 4.58
C GLU A 69 -15.85 2.66 6.00
N TYR A 70 -16.60 3.12 6.98
CA TYR A 70 -16.26 2.90 8.40
C TYR A 70 -17.12 1.78 8.95
N LYS A 71 -16.49 0.83 9.63
CA LYS A 71 -17.19 -0.31 10.22
C LYS A 71 -16.56 -0.66 11.55
N GLU A 72 -17.36 -1.21 12.44
CA GLU A 72 -16.83 -1.80 13.67
C GLU A 72 -16.66 -3.29 13.42
N VAL A 73 -15.45 -3.82 13.64
CA VAL A 73 -15.14 -5.22 13.41
C VAL A 73 -14.52 -5.78 14.68
N ASP A 74 -15.20 -6.76 15.30
CA ASP A 74 -14.72 -7.39 16.53
C ASP A 74 -14.46 -6.39 17.66
N GLY A 75 -15.25 -5.32 17.70
CA GLY A 75 -15.10 -4.29 18.72
C GLY A 75 -14.13 -3.18 18.40
N ASP A 76 -13.45 -3.27 17.26
CA ASP A 76 -12.49 -2.25 16.85
C ASP A 76 -13.05 -1.39 15.72
N ASP A 77 -12.74 -0.10 15.76
CA ASP A 77 -13.12 0.80 14.68
C ASP A 77 -12.20 0.58 13.49
N CYS A 78 -12.78 0.31 12.33
CA CYS A 78 -12.03 0.07 11.10
C CYS A 78 -12.49 1.01 10.00
N ALA A 79 -11.59 1.29 9.06
CA ALA A 79 -11.90 2.07 7.88
C ALA A 79 -11.39 1.33 6.65
N TYR A 80 -12.22 1.26 5.64
CA TYR A 80 -11.88 0.61 4.37
C TYR A 80 -11.68 1.72 3.34
N VAL A 81 -10.46 1.84 2.84
CA VAL A 81 -10.07 2.93 1.94
C VAL A 81 -9.58 2.35 0.63
N LYS A 82 -10.22 2.74 -0.45
CA LYS A 82 -9.83 2.29 -1.78
C LYS A 82 -8.89 3.31 -2.41
N ALA A 83 -7.80 2.83 -2.94
CA ALA A 83 -6.82 3.68 -3.62
C ALA A 83 -6.54 3.12 -5.00
N SER A 84 -6.14 3.99 -5.92
CA SER A 84 -5.79 3.56 -7.26
C SER A 84 -4.48 4.22 -7.67
N TYR A 85 -3.78 3.55 -8.59
CA TYR A 85 -2.60 4.15 -9.18
C TYR A 85 -2.43 3.64 -10.60
N PHE A 86 -1.81 4.49 -11.43
CA PHE A 86 -1.50 4.13 -12.80
C PHE A 86 -0.08 3.60 -12.87
N ILE A 87 0.06 2.45 -13.49
CA ILE A 87 1.37 1.85 -13.74
C ILE A 87 1.67 2.03 -15.21
N LYS A 88 2.84 2.58 -15.50
CA LYS A 88 3.33 2.72 -16.86
C LYS A 88 4.38 1.64 -17.09
N GLU A 89 4.18 0.85 -18.14
CA GLU A 89 5.15 -0.17 -18.52
C GLU A 89 5.45 0.05 -20.00
N GLY A 90 6.64 0.57 -20.31
CA GLY A 90 6.95 1.00 -21.67
C GLY A 90 6.02 2.11 -22.09
N SER A 91 5.23 1.89 -23.14
CA SER A 91 4.25 2.86 -23.60
C SER A 91 2.82 2.51 -23.16
N ALA A 92 2.66 1.43 -22.42
CA ALA A 92 1.34 0.99 -21.97
C ALA A 92 1.06 1.50 -20.57
N TYR A 93 -0.20 1.84 -20.32
CA TYR A 93 -0.65 2.28 -18.99
C TYR A 93 -1.74 1.34 -18.52
N SER A 94 -1.71 1.03 -17.21
CA SER A 94 -2.80 0.27 -16.60
C SER A 94 -3.14 0.91 -15.26
N ARG A 95 -4.37 0.72 -14.82
CA ARG A 95 -4.83 1.25 -13.55
C ARG A 95 -5.02 0.10 -12.58
N THR A 96 -4.46 0.23 -11.40
CA THR A 96 -4.55 -0.80 -10.36
C THR A 96 -5.25 -0.22 -9.15
N TYR A 97 -6.09 -1.02 -8.52
CA TYR A 97 -6.84 -0.61 -7.33
C TYR A 97 -6.43 -1.48 -6.16
N GLN A 98 -6.29 -0.83 -5.01
CA GLN A 98 -6.01 -1.56 -3.77
C GLN A 98 -6.96 -1.10 -2.67
N MET A 99 -7.34 -2.04 -1.84
CA MET A 99 -8.12 -1.74 -0.65
C MET A 99 -7.17 -1.75 0.54
N TYR A 100 -7.21 -0.69 1.33
CA TYR A 100 -6.46 -0.60 2.58
C TYR A 100 -7.46 -0.66 3.72
N VAL A 101 -7.26 -1.62 4.62
CA VAL A 101 -8.09 -1.73 5.81
C VAL A 101 -7.29 -1.16 6.97
N LEU A 102 -7.81 -0.12 7.58
CA LEU A 102 -7.15 0.53 8.70
C LEU A 102 -7.91 0.23 9.98
N ARG A 103 -7.19 0.12 11.07
CA ARG A 103 -7.79 -0.09 12.39
C ARG A 103 -7.27 0.98 13.34
N LYS A 104 -8.16 1.51 14.16
CA LYS A 104 -7.77 2.50 15.14
C LYS A 104 -7.08 1.80 16.31
N ASP A 105 -5.91 2.28 16.69
CA ASP A 105 -5.16 1.67 17.79
C ASP A 105 -5.58 2.26 19.13
N ALA A 106 -4.91 1.84 20.21
CA ALA A 106 -5.27 2.28 21.56
C ALA A 106 -5.06 3.77 21.77
N ASP A 107 -4.19 4.38 20.99
CA ASP A 107 -3.92 5.82 21.09
C ASP A 107 -4.83 6.64 20.21
N GLY A 108 -5.73 6.01 19.48
CA GLY A 108 -6.64 6.70 18.58
C GLY A 108 -6.08 6.97 17.20
N ASN A 109 -4.97 6.33 16.85
CA ASN A 109 -4.35 6.51 15.54
C ASN A 109 -4.79 5.42 14.58
N TRP A 110 -5.00 5.79 13.33
CA TRP A 110 -5.33 4.81 12.29
C TRP A 110 -4.07 4.15 11.80
N LYS A 111 -4.06 2.82 11.81
CA LYS A 111 -2.92 2.01 11.34
C LYS A 111 -3.41 1.04 10.28
N ILE A 112 -2.54 0.71 9.33
CA ILE A 112 -2.91 -0.24 8.27
C ILE A 112 -2.88 -1.66 8.83
N LEU A 113 -4.03 -2.31 8.81
CA LEU A 113 -4.16 -3.68 9.27
C LEU A 113 -3.82 -4.67 8.16
N VAL A 114 -4.32 -4.42 6.96
CA VAL A 114 -4.09 -5.28 5.81
C VAL A 114 -4.38 -4.47 4.55
N PHE A 115 -3.80 -4.89 3.42
CA PHE A 115 -4.13 -4.30 2.13
C PHE A 115 -4.10 -5.41 1.08
N TYR A 116 -4.88 -5.23 0.04
CA TYR A 116 -4.98 -6.24 -1.02
C TYR A 116 -5.47 -5.59 -2.31
N GLN A 117 -5.15 -6.23 -3.42
CA GLN A 117 -5.57 -5.74 -4.73
C GLN A 117 -7.04 -6.07 -4.97
N VAL A 118 -7.78 -5.14 -5.53
CA VAL A 118 -9.20 -5.34 -5.86
C VAL A 118 -9.40 -4.97 -7.33
N ASN A 119 -10.53 -5.40 -7.86
CA ASN A 119 -10.92 -5.04 -9.21
C ASN A 119 -11.63 -3.69 -9.17
N GLY A 120 -11.10 -2.75 -9.92
CA GLY A 120 -11.68 -1.42 -9.93
C GLY A 120 -13.05 -1.38 -10.51
N ASP A 121 -13.24 -2.14 -11.57
CA ASP A 121 -14.49 -2.06 -12.26
C ASP A 121 -15.62 -2.65 -11.51
N SER A 122 -15.36 -3.58 -10.64
CA SER A 122 -16.45 -4.22 -9.96
C SER A 122 -17.19 -3.26 -9.07
N SER A 123 -16.52 -2.23 -8.64
CA SER A 123 -17.20 -1.28 -7.82
C SER A 123 -18.11 -0.40 -8.59
N ASP A 124 -17.83 -0.29 -9.85
CA ASP A 124 -18.64 0.57 -10.63
C ASP A 124 -19.85 -0.12 -11.00
N ASP A 125 -19.84 -1.35 -10.93
CA ASP A 125 -20.88 -2.05 -11.36
C ASP A 125 -21.89 -2.05 -10.40
N GLU A 126 -21.74 -1.63 -9.56
CA GLU A 126 -22.70 -1.66 -8.85
C GLU A 126 -23.47 -0.90 -8.78
#